data_3aa09f57b33b070918ece678d46bdeb9
#
_entry.id   3aa09f57b33b070918ece678d46bdeb9
#
_cell.length_a   1.000
_cell.length_b   1.000
_cell.length_c   1.000
_cell.angle_alpha   90.00
_cell.angle_beta   90.00
_cell.angle_gamma   90.00
#
_symmetry.space_group_name_H-M   'P 1'
#
loop_
_entity.id
_entity.type
_entity.pdbx_description
1 polymer ?
#
loop_
_entity_poly.entity_id
_entity_poly.type
_entity_poly.pdbx_seq_one_letter_code
_entity_poly.pdbx_strand_id
1 'polypeptide(L)'
;MKFLRLSLPVVALLSLSSLTFAQTDTEKPPTNSEKSFTQLKALAGTWEGRVTTTPPMEEMGNMAQLQVTLRVTSRGNSLVHEMKAAGQPDDPAKYDHPVTMFYLDNDRLLLTHYCDAGNRPRMVARTSPDGKTIEFDFIDLSGGTEHGHMHHAVFTVIDANHHTEDWTYMMPGDKPMLAHFDLTRAK
;
A
#
# COMPACT_ATOMS: atom_id res chain seq x y z
N MET A 1 -4.01 6.62 -96.56
CA MET A 1 -3.21 6.41 -95.40
C MET A 1 -3.78 7.27 -94.28
N LYS A 2 -4.49 6.62 -93.24
CA LYS A 2 -5.13 7.35 -92.17
C LYS A 2 -4.26 7.15 -90.92
N PHE A 3 -3.69 8.21 -90.36
CA PHE A 3 -2.92 8.15 -89.10
C PHE A 3 -3.89 8.24 -87.91
N LEU A 4 -3.90 7.17 -87.13
CA LEU A 4 -4.65 7.07 -85.88
C LEU A 4 -3.81 7.69 -84.76
N ARG A 5 -4.30 8.79 -84.16
CA ARG A 5 -3.67 9.39 -83.00
C ARG A 5 -4.18 8.74 -81.72
N LEU A 6 -3.28 8.06 -81.04
CA LEU A 6 -3.52 7.40 -79.76
C LEU A 6 -3.24 8.43 -78.66
N SER A 7 -4.28 8.91 -77.95
CA SER A 7 -4.17 9.79 -76.77
C SER A 7 -4.12 8.94 -75.50
N LEU A 8 -3.00 8.98 -74.79
CA LEU A 8 -2.87 8.38 -73.44
C LEU A 8 -3.52 9.33 -72.38
N PRO A 9 -4.32 8.82 -71.48
CA PRO A 9 -4.76 9.62 -70.31
C PRO A 9 -3.67 9.59 -69.23
N VAL A 10 -3.28 10.80 -68.80
CA VAL A 10 -2.44 11.03 -67.63
C VAL A 10 -3.29 10.84 -66.36
N VAL A 11 -3.05 9.74 -65.62
CA VAL A 11 -3.64 9.50 -64.33
C VAL A 11 -2.79 10.24 -63.27
N ALA A 12 -3.30 11.32 -62.73
CA ALA A 12 -2.69 12.03 -61.64
C ALA A 12 -3.02 11.28 -60.31
N LEU A 13 -2.04 10.63 -59.70
CA LEU A 13 -2.13 10.06 -58.36
C LEU A 13 -2.05 11.23 -57.34
N LEU A 14 -3.18 11.58 -56.72
CA LEU A 14 -3.20 12.40 -55.50
C LEU A 14 -2.80 11.52 -54.32
N SER A 15 -1.58 11.68 -53.83
CA SER A 15 -1.14 11.13 -52.53
C SER A 15 -1.73 11.96 -51.37
N LEU A 16 -2.78 11.45 -50.72
CA LEU A 16 -3.24 11.97 -49.43
C LEU A 16 -2.20 11.63 -48.38
N SER A 17 -1.42 12.61 -47.96
CA SER A 17 -0.58 12.52 -46.75
C SER A 17 -1.46 12.62 -45.49
N SER A 18 -1.76 11.50 -44.86
CA SER A 18 -2.43 11.47 -43.55
C SER A 18 -1.49 12.03 -42.50
N LEU A 19 -1.72 13.21 -42.02
CA LEU A 19 -1.09 13.79 -40.83
C LEU A 19 -1.66 13.05 -39.61
N THR A 20 -0.98 12.03 -39.14
CA THR A 20 -1.22 11.41 -37.82
C THR A 20 -0.75 12.39 -36.75
N PHE A 21 -1.69 13.11 -36.12
CA PHE A 21 -1.42 13.80 -34.87
C PHE A 21 -1.16 12.73 -33.82
N ALA A 22 0.08 12.59 -33.39
CA ALA A 22 0.40 11.87 -32.16
C ALA A 22 -0.20 12.67 -31.00
N GLN A 23 -1.29 12.15 -30.42
CA GLN A 23 -1.83 12.64 -29.17
C GLN A 23 -0.79 12.31 -28.11
N THR A 24 -0.03 13.31 -27.65
CA THR A 24 0.76 13.21 -26.44
C THR A 24 -0.23 13.18 -25.29
N ASP A 25 -0.54 11.99 -24.77
CA ASP A 25 -1.20 11.85 -23.48
C ASP A 25 -0.28 12.51 -22.44
N THR A 26 -0.60 13.73 -22.06
CA THR A 26 0.02 14.39 -20.92
C THR A 26 -0.48 13.65 -19.68
N GLU A 27 0.33 12.72 -19.18
CA GLU A 27 0.06 12.01 -17.94
C GLU A 27 -0.22 13.03 -16.83
N LYS A 28 -1.40 12.93 -16.20
CA LYS A 28 -1.79 13.78 -15.08
C LYS A 28 -0.76 13.58 -13.96
N PRO A 29 -0.23 14.66 -13.35
CA PRO A 29 0.69 14.51 -12.23
C PRO A 29 0.06 13.68 -11.09
N PRO A 30 0.84 12.81 -10.44
CA PRO A 30 0.33 11.91 -9.41
C PRO A 30 -0.25 12.68 -8.23
N THR A 31 -1.38 12.21 -7.71
CA THR A 31 -2.03 12.72 -6.50
C THR A 31 -1.19 12.47 -5.26
N ASN A 32 -1.52 13.09 -4.14
CA ASN A 32 -0.81 12.83 -2.88
C ASN A 32 -1.01 11.37 -2.43
N SER A 33 -2.19 10.79 -2.62
CA SER A 33 -2.45 9.37 -2.31
C SER A 33 -1.60 8.42 -3.15
N GLU A 34 -1.43 8.70 -4.46
CA GLU A 34 -0.55 7.91 -5.34
C GLU A 34 0.92 8.02 -4.94
N LYS A 35 1.37 9.22 -4.54
CA LYS A 35 2.72 9.43 -4.01
C LYS A 35 2.95 8.65 -2.72
N SER A 36 2.02 8.72 -1.78
CA SER A 36 2.08 7.99 -0.51
C SER A 36 2.05 6.47 -0.73
N PHE A 37 1.21 5.99 -1.66
CA PHE A 37 1.17 4.57 -1.99
C PHE A 37 2.47 4.11 -2.65
N THR A 38 3.08 4.93 -3.51
CA THR A 38 4.39 4.66 -4.10
C THR A 38 5.48 4.59 -3.03
N GLN A 39 5.43 5.46 -2.04
CA GLN A 39 6.36 5.46 -0.92
C GLN A 39 6.21 4.20 -0.05
N LEU A 40 4.98 3.78 0.30
CA LEU A 40 4.76 2.52 1.00
C LEU A 40 5.25 1.32 0.19
N LYS A 41 5.02 1.30 -1.14
CA LYS A 41 5.53 0.24 -2.02
C LYS A 41 7.07 0.18 -2.05
N ALA A 42 7.76 1.29 -1.84
CA ALA A 42 9.22 1.32 -1.75
C ALA A 42 9.76 0.60 -0.48
N LEU A 43 8.90 0.41 0.53
CA LEU A 43 9.21 -0.39 1.71
C LEU A 43 9.13 -1.90 1.43
N ALA A 44 8.76 -2.36 0.22
CA ALA A 44 8.67 -3.79 -0.08
C ALA A 44 9.97 -4.52 0.32
N GLY A 45 9.82 -5.64 1.01
CA GLY A 45 10.92 -6.42 1.59
C GLY A 45 10.58 -6.95 2.96
N THR A 46 11.56 -7.54 3.62
CA THR A 46 11.47 -8.05 4.99
C THR A 46 12.17 -7.10 5.94
N TRP A 47 11.55 -6.88 7.08
CA TRP A 47 12.00 -5.97 8.11
C TRP A 47 11.98 -6.67 9.46
N GLU A 48 12.91 -6.33 10.33
CA GLU A 48 13.00 -6.89 11.66
C GLU A 48 13.26 -5.77 12.66
N GLY A 49 12.66 -5.91 13.85
CA GLY A 49 12.82 -4.91 14.88
C GLY A 49 12.15 -5.24 16.18
N ARG A 50 12.09 -4.25 17.06
CA ARG A 50 11.49 -4.37 18.38
C ARG A 50 10.11 -3.78 18.42
N VAL A 51 9.28 -4.37 19.27
CA VAL A 51 7.95 -3.84 19.62
C VAL A 51 7.99 -3.31 21.04
N THR A 52 7.42 -2.13 21.24
CA THR A 52 7.09 -1.61 22.56
C THR A 52 5.61 -1.26 22.62
N THR A 53 4.96 -1.51 23.75
CA THR A 53 3.54 -1.22 23.92
C THR A 53 3.27 -0.28 25.08
N THR A 54 2.17 0.48 24.97
CA THR A 54 1.65 1.35 26.03
C THR A 54 0.14 1.12 26.17
N PRO A 55 -0.35 0.57 27.30
CA PRO A 55 0.41 0.10 28.45
C PRO A 55 1.32 -1.10 28.08
N PRO A 56 2.38 -1.35 28.85
CA PRO A 56 3.27 -2.50 28.62
C PRO A 56 2.49 -3.82 28.64
N MET A 57 2.69 -4.65 27.63
CA MET A 57 2.18 -6.02 27.55
C MET A 57 3.34 -7.00 27.66
N GLU A 58 3.32 -7.89 28.66
CA GLU A 58 4.40 -8.85 28.91
C GLU A 58 4.62 -9.78 27.70
N GLU A 59 3.56 -10.23 27.05
CA GLU A 59 3.61 -11.11 25.88
C GLU A 59 4.36 -10.45 24.70
N MET A 60 4.12 -9.17 24.45
CA MET A 60 4.78 -8.40 23.41
C MET A 60 6.21 -8.03 23.80
N GLY A 61 6.45 -7.69 25.07
CA GLY A 61 7.77 -7.38 25.61
C GLY A 61 8.73 -8.58 25.66
N ASN A 62 8.19 -9.79 25.73
CA ASN A 62 8.94 -11.05 25.69
C ASN A 62 9.16 -11.55 24.25
N MET A 63 8.57 -10.93 23.26
CA MET A 63 8.84 -11.20 21.85
C MET A 63 10.28 -10.78 21.52
N ALA A 64 11.13 -11.74 21.18
CA ALA A 64 12.55 -11.50 20.93
C ALA A 64 12.75 -10.47 19.79
N GLN A 65 11.95 -10.56 18.76
CA GLN A 65 11.98 -9.70 17.59
C GLN A 65 10.68 -9.82 16.78
N LEU A 66 10.20 -8.72 16.26
CA LEU A 66 9.11 -8.69 15.26
C LEU A 66 9.70 -8.82 13.87
N GLN A 67 9.06 -9.58 13.00
CA GLN A 67 9.29 -9.58 11.57
C GLN A 67 8.06 -9.00 10.85
N VAL A 68 8.30 -8.03 9.96
CA VAL A 68 7.30 -7.45 9.07
C VAL A 68 7.72 -7.73 7.64
N THR A 69 6.78 -8.17 6.82
CA THR A 69 6.99 -8.37 5.38
C THR A 69 6.02 -7.51 4.58
N LEU A 70 6.56 -6.65 3.73
CA LEU A 70 5.80 -5.85 2.78
C LEU A 70 6.01 -6.40 1.38
N ARG A 71 4.92 -6.72 0.67
CA ARG A 71 4.97 -7.32 -0.65
C ARG A 71 3.98 -6.67 -1.62
N VAL A 72 4.50 -6.09 -2.70
CA VAL A 72 3.67 -5.58 -3.79
C VAL A 72 2.98 -6.74 -4.50
N THR A 73 1.68 -6.63 -4.76
CA THR A 73 0.88 -7.65 -5.44
C THR A 73 -0.11 -7.03 -6.42
N SER A 74 -0.91 -7.87 -7.11
CA SER A 74 -1.94 -7.42 -8.05
C SER A 74 -1.41 -6.44 -9.11
N ARG A 75 -0.24 -6.73 -9.68
CA ARG A 75 0.46 -5.89 -10.67
C ARG A 75 0.68 -4.45 -10.20
N GLY A 76 0.97 -4.26 -8.90
CA GLY A 76 1.22 -2.96 -8.31
C GLY A 76 -0.01 -2.25 -7.73
N ASN A 77 -1.20 -2.86 -7.84
CA ASN A 77 -2.44 -2.26 -7.35
C ASN A 77 -2.65 -2.43 -5.84
N SER A 78 -1.89 -3.31 -5.20
CA SER A 78 -1.99 -3.55 -3.76
C SER A 78 -0.62 -3.84 -3.15
N LEU A 79 -0.49 -3.50 -1.86
CA LEU A 79 0.64 -3.85 -1.02
C LEU A 79 0.11 -4.67 0.16
N VAL A 80 0.67 -5.86 0.36
CA VAL A 80 0.42 -6.70 1.54
C VAL A 80 1.46 -6.37 2.59
N HIS A 81 1.03 -6.19 3.81
CA HIS A 81 1.86 -6.10 5.00
C HIS A 81 1.45 -7.27 5.92
N GLU A 82 2.40 -8.07 6.32
CA GLU A 82 2.23 -9.19 7.27
C GLU A 82 3.20 -9.00 8.42
N MET A 83 2.74 -9.31 9.64
CA MET A 83 3.59 -9.25 10.82
C MET A 83 3.52 -10.56 11.62
N LYS A 84 4.66 -10.96 12.21
CA LYS A 84 4.77 -12.12 13.09
C LYS A 84 6.00 -12.01 13.99
N ALA A 85 6.08 -12.82 15.03
CA ALA A 85 7.35 -12.99 15.75
C ALA A 85 8.40 -13.58 14.82
N ALA A 86 9.64 -13.06 14.86
CA ALA A 86 10.73 -13.57 14.04
C ALA A 86 10.99 -15.05 14.34
N GLY A 87 11.09 -15.85 13.28
CA GLY A 87 11.25 -17.30 13.36
C GLY A 87 9.98 -18.09 13.72
N GLN A 88 8.83 -17.40 13.89
CA GLN A 88 7.55 -18.09 14.15
C GLN A 88 7.10 -18.84 12.88
N PRO A 89 6.69 -20.14 13.02
CA PRO A 89 6.16 -20.90 11.89
C PRO A 89 4.85 -20.32 11.37
N ASP A 90 4.57 -20.52 10.09
CA ASP A 90 3.30 -20.17 9.46
C ASP A 90 2.25 -21.25 9.78
N ASP A 91 1.75 -21.23 11.02
CA ASP A 91 0.72 -22.14 11.52
C ASP A 91 -0.50 -21.34 12.00
N PRO A 92 -1.50 -21.09 11.11
CA PRO A 92 -2.65 -20.24 11.43
C PRO A 92 -3.60 -20.87 12.48
N ALA A 93 -3.40 -22.12 12.85
CA ALA A 93 -4.15 -22.75 13.93
C ALA A 93 -3.60 -22.39 15.33
N LYS A 94 -2.38 -21.86 15.38
CA LYS A 94 -1.69 -21.55 16.64
C LYS A 94 -1.34 -20.08 16.81
N TYR A 95 -1.10 -19.39 15.71
CA TYR A 95 -0.53 -18.05 15.76
C TYR A 95 -1.37 -17.07 14.92
N ASP A 96 -1.62 -15.92 15.48
CA ASP A 96 -2.11 -14.79 14.69
C ASP A 96 -0.97 -14.25 13.83
N HIS A 97 -1.22 -14.12 12.53
CA HIS A 97 -0.36 -13.44 11.56
C HIS A 97 -1.16 -12.31 10.94
N PRO A 98 -1.24 -11.16 11.59
CA PRO A 98 -2.03 -10.04 11.09
C PRO A 98 -1.60 -9.63 9.67
N VAL A 99 -2.60 -9.41 8.83
CA VAL A 99 -2.42 -8.96 7.44
C VAL A 99 -3.10 -7.63 7.23
N THR A 100 -2.39 -6.68 6.63
CA THR A 100 -2.95 -5.41 6.19
C THR A 100 -2.80 -5.27 4.68
N MET A 101 -3.89 -4.93 4.01
CA MET A 101 -3.91 -4.64 2.58
C MET A 101 -4.00 -3.14 2.35
N PHE A 102 -3.01 -2.56 1.65
CA PHE A 102 -3.04 -1.17 1.20
C PHE A 102 -3.42 -1.11 -0.27
N TYR A 103 -4.27 -0.16 -0.65
CA TYR A 103 -4.77 0.01 -2.01
C TYR A 103 -5.30 1.42 -2.24
N LEU A 104 -5.40 1.81 -3.50
CA LEU A 104 -6.09 3.05 -3.89
C LEU A 104 -7.56 2.76 -4.18
N ASP A 105 -8.44 3.60 -3.64
CA ASP A 105 -9.87 3.66 -3.96
C ASP A 105 -10.18 5.07 -4.45
N ASN A 106 -10.28 5.23 -5.77
CA ASN A 106 -10.29 6.53 -6.41
C ASN A 106 -9.04 7.36 -6.02
N ASP A 107 -9.22 8.56 -5.50
CA ASP A 107 -8.12 9.44 -5.08
C ASP A 107 -7.75 9.26 -3.59
N ARG A 108 -8.13 8.14 -2.95
CA ARG A 108 -7.84 7.85 -1.54
C ARG A 108 -6.93 6.64 -1.41
N LEU A 109 -5.90 6.75 -0.59
CA LEU A 109 -5.13 5.60 -0.13
C LEU A 109 -5.82 5.01 1.11
N LEU A 110 -6.19 3.75 1.04
CA LEU A 110 -6.88 3.02 2.09
C LEU A 110 -6.04 1.85 2.57
N LEU A 111 -6.33 1.41 3.80
CA LEU A 111 -5.96 0.09 4.27
C LEU A 111 -7.19 -0.69 4.79
N THR A 112 -7.10 -2.01 4.74
CA THR A 112 -7.98 -2.93 5.46
C THR A 112 -7.10 -3.89 6.25
N HIS A 113 -7.37 -4.01 7.55
CA HIS A 113 -6.61 -4.87 8.45
C HIS A 113 -7.37 -6.15 8.79
N TYR A 114 -6.66 -7.26 8.96
CA TYR A 114 -7.16 -8.59 9.30
C TYR A 114 -6.29 -9.18 10.41
N CYS A 115 -6.89 -9.65 11.48
CA CYS A 115 -6.25 -10.34 12.59
C CYS A 115 -7.24 -11.29 13.27
N ASP A 116 -6.83 -11.94 14.36
CA ASP A 116 -7.64 -12.88 15.13
C ASP A 116 -8.86 -12.26 15.83
N ALA A 117 -8.95 -10.92 15.91
CA ALA A 117 -10.16 -10.22 16.36
C ALA A 117 -11.38 -10.49 15.45
N GLY A 118 -11.16 -11.07 14.26
CA GLY A 118 -12.22 -11.53 13.35
C GLY A 118 -13.00 -10.42 12.65
N ASN A 119 -12.61 -9.18 12.84
CA ASN A 119 -13.18 -8.02 12.17
C ASN A 119 -12.24 -7.44 11.10
N ARG A 120 -12.72 -6.47 10.35
CA ARG A 120 -11.99 -5.86 9.22
C ARG A 120 -12.15 -4.35 9.26
N PRO A 121 -11.36 -3.67 10.10
CA PRO A 121 -11.31 -2.21 10.11
C PRO A 121 -10.71 -1.67 8.82
N ARG A 122 -11.30 -0.57 8.30
CA ARG A 122 -10.75 0.21 7.21
C ARG A 122 -10.31 1.58 7.71
N MET A 123 -9.21 2.06 7.14
CA MET A 123 -8.66 3.37 7.48
C MET A 123 -8.26 4.11 6.20
N VAL A 124 -8.24 5.45 6.27
CA VAL A 124 -7.86 6.33 5.15
C VAL A 124 -6.59 7.09 5.49
N ALA A 125 -5.70 7.20 4.49
CA ALA A 125 -4.43 7.88 4.67
C ALA A 125 -4.55 9.40 4.66
N ARG A 126 -3.78 10.04 5.54
CA ARG A 126 -3.32 11.42 5.45
C ARG A 126 -1.80 11.42 5.37
N THR A 127 -1.22 12.31 4.59
CA THR A 127 0.23 12.40 4.40
C THR A 127 0.73 13.70 5.00
N SER A 128 1.84 13.64 5.73
CA SER A 128 2.53 14.84 6.21
C SER A 128 3.03 15.71 5.04
N PRO A 129 3.18 17.03 5.24
CA PRO A 129 3.64 17.93 4.19
C PRO A 129 5.01 17.57 3.60
N ASP A 130 5.90 16.96 4.40
CA ASP A 130 7.23 16.50 3.96
C ASP A 130 7.19 15.12 3.27
N GLY A 131 6.00 14.49 3.23
CA GLY A 131 5.78 13.18 2.63
C GLY A 131 6.38 12.01 3.40
N LYS A 132 7.04 12.21 4.53
CA LYS A 132 7.74 11.13 5.27
C LYS A 132 6.82 10.32 6.16
N THR A 133 5.73 10.90 6.62
CA THR A 133 4.76 10.26 7.51
C THR A 133 3.44 10.07 6.80
N ILE A 134 2.94 8.83 6.84
CA ILE A 134 1.64 8.44 6.30
C ILE A 134 0.82 7.93 7.48
N GLU A 135 -0.21 8.67 7.83
CA GLU A 135 -1.10 8.41 8.95
C GLU A 135 -2.44 7.89 8.44
N PHE A 136 -2.95 6.83 9.05
CA PHE A 136 -4.22 6.20 8.68
C PHE A 136 -5.24 6.36 9.80
N ASP A 137 -6.34 7.05 9.49
CA ASP A 137 -7.46 7.26 10.39
C ASP A 137 -8.59 6.27 10.13
N PHE A 138 -9.22 5.80 11.19
CA PHE A 138 -10.36 4.90 11.14
C PHE A 138 -11.53 5.49 10.32
N ILE A 139 -12.13 4.66 9.49
CA ILE A 139 -13.33 5.00 8.71
C ILE A 139 -14.52 4.19 9.21
N ASP A 140 -14.39 2.88 9.14
CA ASP A 140 -15.44 1.94 9.47
C ASP A 140 -14.89 0.54 9.75
N LEU A 141 -15.78 -0.35 10.15
CA LEU A 141 -15.47 -1.72 10.54
C LEU A 141 -16.56 -2.66 10.01
N SER A 142 -16.16 -3.77 9.40
CA SER A 142 -17.05 -4.90 9.18
C SER A 142 -16.70 -6.04 10.15
N GLY A 143 -17.73 -6.71 10.70
CA GLY A 143 -17.60 -7.69 11.77
C GLY A 143 -17.94 -7.11 13.13
N GLY A 144 -17.71 -7.90 14.20
CA GLY A 144 -18.00 -7.50 15.58
C GLY A 144 -16.89 -6.67 16.22
N THR A 145 -17.17 -6.06 17.37
CA THR A 145 -16.23 -5.27 18.16
C THR A 145 -15.94 -5.88 19.54
N GLU A 146 -16.40 -7.11 19.75
CA GLU A 146 -16.33 -7.80 21.06
C GLU A 146 -14.89 -7.96 21.55
N HIS A 147 -13.95 -8.11 20.61
CA HIS A 147 -12.52 -8.26 20.89
C HIS A 147 -11.71 -6.98 20.68
N GLY A 148 -12.36 -5.87 20.33
CA GLY A 148 -11.68 -4.64 19.93
C GLY A 148 -11.33 -4.63 18.43
N HIS A 149 -10.54 -3.64 17.99
CA HIS A 149 -10.16 -3.51 16.58
C HIS A 149 -8.93 -2.60 16.40
N MET A 150 -8.21 -2.78 15.30
CA MET A 150 -7.19 -1.83 14.90
C MET A 150 -7.86 -0.50 14.50
N HIS A 151 -7.41 0.63 15.08
CA HIS A 151 -8.10 1.92 14.98
C HIS A 151 -7.28 3.01 14.31
N HIS A 152 -5.96 2.93 14.37
CA HIS A 152 -5.07 3.94 13.82
C HIS A 152 -3.72 3.32 13.48
N ALA A 153 -3.05 3.88 12.46
CA ALA A 153 -1.70 3.47 12.11
C ALA A 153 -0.90 4.65 11.56
N VAL A 154 0.40 4.70 11.87
CA VAL A 154 1.33 5.70 11.37
C VAL A 154 2.57 5.01 10.84
N PHE A 155 2.96 5.29 9.60
CA PHE A 155 4.19 4.84 8.98
C PHE A 155 5.12 6.03 8.81
N THR A 156 6.32 5.98 9.40
CA THR A 156 7.31 7.04 9.25
C THR A 156 8.55 6.48 8.57
N VAL A 157 8.83 6.94 7.35
CA VAL A 157 10.01 6.55 6.59
C VAL A 157 11.19 7.40 7.03
N ILE A 158 12.18 6.80 7.66
CA ILE A 158 13.41 7.46 8.10
C ILE A 158 14.43 7.47 6.96
N ASP A 159 14.69 6.29 6.39
CA ASP A 159 15.55 6.11 5.21
C ASP A 159 15.20 4.80 4.46
N ALA A 160 16.00 4.39 3.49
CA ALA A 160 15.78 3.20 2.68
C ALA A 160 15.85 1.87 3.47
N ASN A 161 16.45 1.88 4.67
CA ASN A 161 16.70 0.72 5.51
C ASN A 161 16.11 0.83 6.91
N HIS A 162 15.38 1.91 7.19
CA HIS A 162 14.82 2.19 8.52
C HIS A 162 13.47 2.90 8.40
N HIS A 163 12.44 2.35 9.02
CA HIS A 163 11.15 2.99 9.21
C HIS A 163 10.55 2.60 10.55
N THR A 164 9.58 3.36 11.01
CA THR A 164 8.79 3.04 12.19
C THR A 164 7.33 2.88 11.84
N GLU A 165 6.64 2.06 12.62
CA GLU A 165 5.19 1.89 12.54
C GLU A 165 4.60 2.06 13.94
N ASP A 166 3.59 2.91 14.06
CA ASP A 166 2.83 3.08 15.28
C ASP A 166 1.40 2.59 15.03
N TRP A 167 0.96 1.62 15.80
CA TRP A 167 -0.36 1.03 15.69
C TRP A 167 -1.18 1.28 16.95
N THR A 168 -2.43 1.70 16.80
CA THR A 168 -3.37 1.84 17.92
C THR A 168 -4.45 0.77 17.79
N TYR A 169 -4.49 -0.13 18.73
CA TYR A 169 -5.56 -1.10 18.89
C TYR A 169 -6.56 -0.56 19.94
N MET A 170 -7.83 -0.49 19.55
CA MET A 170 -8.90 -0.08 20.46
C MET A 170 -9.47 -1.31 21.13
N MET A 171 -9.14 -1.51 22.38
CA MET A 171 -9.67 -2.60 23.21
C MET A 171 -11.15 -2.35 23.58
N PRO A 172 -11.89 -3.40 23.98
CA PRO A 172 -13.25 -3.22 24.49
C PRO A 172 -13.34 -2.14 25.58
N GLY A 173 -14.37 -1.30 25.49
CA GLY A 173 -14.57 -0.17 26.40
C GLY A 173 -13.73 1.05 26.04
N ASP A 174 -13.38 1.21 24.76
CA ASP A 174 -12.67 2.36 24.18
C ASP A 174 -11.31 2.65 24.84
N LYS A 175 -10.60 1.59 25.20
CA LYS A 175 -9.26 1.69 25.81
C LYS A 175 -8.18 1.50 24.75
N PRO A 176 -7.40 2.53 24.41
CA PRO A 176 -6.34 2.39 23.43
C PRO A 176 -5.15 1.62 24.00
N MET A 177 -4.61 0.73 23.19
CA MET A 177 -3.30 0.10 23.34
C MET A 177 -2.44 0.53 22.16
N LEU A 178 -1.31 1.16 22.44
CA LEU A 178 -0.35 1.62 21.45
C LEU A 178 0.76 0.59 21.29
N ALA A 179 1.13 0.30 20.05
CA ALA A 179 2.29 -0.53 19.73
C ALA A 179 3.22 0.24 18.79
N HIS A 180 4.46 0.40 19.18
CA HIS A 180 5.50 1.05 18.39
C HIS A 180 6.49 0.00 17.89
N PHE A 181 6.72 -0.01 16.58
CA PHE A 181 7.69 -0.87 15.90
C PHE A 181 8.84 -0.03 15.36
N ASP A 182 10.06 -0.36 15.74
CA ASP A 182 11.29 0.24 15.21
C ASP A 182 11.97 -0.83 14.33
N LEU A 183 11.91 -0.62 13.00
CA LEU A 183 12.13 -1.65 11.99
C LEU A 183 13.31 -1.30 11.08
N THR A 184 14.26 -2.22 11.00
CA THR A 184 15.37 -2.16 10.04
C THR A 184 15.24 -3.26 8.99
N ARG A 185 15.73 -3.00 7.77
CA ARG A 185 15.63 -3.96 6.67
C ARG A 185 16.44 -5.21 6.99
N ALA A 186 15.81 -6.39 6.90
CA ALA A 186 16.50 -7.67 7.09
C ALA A 186 17.57 -7.89 5.99
N LYS A 187 18.65 -8.55 6.38
CA LYS A 187 19.78 -8.85 5.47
C LYS A 187 19.52 -10.06 4.60
#